data_3d755ca37301ca28747d735dc4852c0a
#
_entry.id   3d755ca37301ca28747d735dc4852c0a
#
_cell.length_a   1.000
_cell.length_b   1.000
_cell.length_c   1.000
_cell.angle_alpha   90.00
_cell.angle_beta   90.00
_cell.angle_gamma   90.00
#
_symmetry.space_group_name_H-M   'P 1'
#
loop_
_entity.id
_entity.type
_entity.pdbx_description
1 polymer ?
#
loop_
_entity_poly.entity_id
_entity_poly.type
_entity_poly.pdbx_seq_one_letter_code
_entity_poly.pdbx_strand_id
1 'polypeptide(L)'
;MPNTPEVLIVGAGPTGLTLANELARRNVPFRLIESAPGPQPGSRGKGIQPRTLEVFDDLGIVDRVLANGRIAMPMRSTGLDGTVTLGGAEPESLRNRPDIPYTTSLITPEWRVEEALRQRLAELGGSVEFGTTLVDFTQSDESVAATLDSGGSRATVTASWLVGSDGGHSVVRKQSGITFEGETRDELRMIVADLAVDGLDRDAWHMWRHAEGAVSLCPLPSTDVFQYQGSILPGQDADLSLANLQSILEQRTGRTDIRLHEPEWSTLWRANIRLADRYRVGRVFLAGDAAHIHSPAGGQGMNTGIQDAHNLGWKLAAVVNGASPTLLDTYEAERRPVAAGVLELSNARLADTVANKGMSTQRDASTIQLNVGYRGSSLARDDRDETAMLRAGDRAPDATGLVTADGERRLFDLTRGGRFTLLSFGKAPMIGADESRIRMLSVVAGPAAGPVPSRIDAGDIVDSEGTIASAYDATDNTLVLIRPDGYIGVISDSGETAAVSDYLDAMR
;
A
#
# COMPACT_ATOMS: atom_id res chain seq x y z
N MET A 1 15.61 -23.72 -21.91
CA MET A 1 14.48 -24.33 -21.18
C MET A 1 13.64 -23.19 -20.64
N PRO A 2 12.32 -23.20 -20.71
CA PRO A 2 11.54 -22.19 -20.02
C PRO A 2 11.88 -22.32 -18.54
N ASN A 3 12.41 -21.24 -17.93
CA ASN A 3 12.68 -21.21 -16.50
C ASN A 3 11.37 -21.52 -15.77
N THR A 4 11.36 -22.60 -14.99
CA THR A 4 10.26 -22.88 -14.06
C THR A 4 10.15 -21.67 -13.11
N PRO A 5 9.00 -21.02 -13.00
CA PRO A 5 8.87 -19.88 -12.10
C PRO A 5 9.01 -20.36 -10.66
N GLU A 6 9.68 -19.57 -9.82
CA GLU A 6 9.68 -19.80 -8.37
C GLU A 6 8.35 -19.40 -7.75
N VAL A 7 7.71 -18.34 -8.27
CA VAL A 7 6.45 -17.82 -7.76
C VAL A 7 5.43 -17.67 -8.88
N LEU A 8 4.24 -18.23 -8.71
CA LEU A 8 3.07 -17.95 -9.54
C LEU A 8 2.16 -16.96 -8.81
N ILE A 9 1.94 -15.80 -9.44
CA ILE A 9 1.07 -14.74 -8.92
C ILE A 9 -0.22 -14.76 -9.73
N VAL A 10 -1.37 -14.85 -9.07
CA VAL A 10 -2.69 -14.87 -9.70
C VAL A 10 -3.42 -13.57 -9.40
N GLY A 11 -3.71 -12.78 -10.45
CA GLY A 11 -4.33 -11.46 -10.39
C GLY A 11 -3.30 -10.33 -10.53
N ALA A 12 -3.49 -9.45 -11.53
CA ALA A 12 -2.62 -8.32 -11.86
C ALA A 12 -3.23 -6.95 -11.49
N GLY A 13 -4.01 -6.89 -10.41
CA GLY A 13 -4.38 -5.64 -9.76
C GLY A 13 -3.20 -5.02 -9.00
N PRO A 14 -3.42 -3.91 -8.27
CA PRO A 14 -2.34 -3.19 -7.56
C PRO A 14 -1.49 -4.08 -6.64
N THR A 15 -2.11 -5.03 -5.94
CA THR A 15 -1.44 -5.99 -5.04
C THR A 15 -0.50 -6.93 -5.81
N GLY A 16 -1.01 -7.60 -6.84
CA GLY A 16 -0.20 -8.55 -7.63
C GLY A 16 0.91 -7.87 -8.41
N LEU A 17 0.63 -6.68 -8.97
CA LEU A 17 1.65 -5.85 -9.63
C LEU A 17 2.74 -5.40 -8.67
N THR A 18 2.40 -5.03 -7.43
CA THR A 18 3.37 -4.67 -6.40
C THR A 18 4.26 -5.87 -6.07
N LEU A 19 3.68 -7.05 -5.85
CA LEU A 19 4.43 -8.27 -5.57
C LEU A 19 5.36 -8.63 -6.74
N ALA A 20 4.89 -8.52 -7.98
CA ALA A 20 5.70 -8.78 -9.16
C ALA A 20 6.91 -7.83 -9.25
N ASN A 21 6.72 -6.54 -8.95
CA ASN A 21 7.82 -5.57 -8.86
C ASN A 21 8.81 -5.92 -7.74
N GLU A 22 8.31 -6.36 -6.57
CA GLU A 22 9.14 -6.82 -5.46
C GLU A 22 10.03 -8.01 -5.82
N LEU A 23 9.49 -8.98 -6.54
CA LEU A 23 10.22 -10.15 -7.00
C LEU A 23 11.20 -9.81 -8.14
N ALA A 24 10.74 -9.01 -9.12
CA ALA A 24 11.54 -8.59 -10.27
C ALA A 24 12.81 -7.85 -9.85
N ARG A 25 12.69 -6.85 -8.94
CA ARG A 25 13.85 -6.07 -8.48
C ARG A 25 14.85 -6.88 -7.65
N ARG A 26 14.49 -8.10 -7.25
CA ARG A 26 15.34 -9.06 -6.53
C ARG A 26 15.76 -10.26 -7.38
N ASN A 27 15.48 -10.20 -8.70
CA ASN A 27 15.80 -11.23 -9.68
C ASN A 27 15.20 -12.61 -9.33
N VAL A 28 14.03 -12.65 -8.68
CA VAL A 28 13.30 -13.90 -8.45
C VAL A 28 12.45 -14.23 -9.66
N PRO A 29 12.56 -15.42 -10.26
CA PRO A 29 11.74 -15.84 -11.39
C PRO A 29 10.26 -15.98 -10.96
N PHE A 30 9.35 -15.34 -11.68
CA PHE A 30 7.90 -15.41 -11.40
C PHE A 30 7.09 -15.41 -12.71
N ARG A 31 5.82 -15.78 -12.57
CA ARG A 31 4.79 -15.51 -13.59
C ARG A 31 3.66 -14.74 -12.91
N LEU A 32 3.18 -13.69 -13.57
CA LEU A 32 2.02 -12.91 -13.16
C LEU A 32 0.92 -13.09 -14.20
N ILE A 33 -0.17 -13.76 -13.83
CA ILE A 33 -1.30 -14.04 -14.70
C ILE A 33 -2.51 -13.19 -14.33
N GLU A 34 -3.29 -12.82 -15.35
CA GLU A 34 -4.54 -12.08 -15.20
C GLU A 34 -5.60 -12.63 -16.16
N SER A 35 -6.77 -12.92 -15.62
CA SER A 35 -7.89 -13.49 -16.39
C SER A 35 -8.50 -12.52 -17.39
N ALA A 36 -8.46 -11.24 -17.10
CA ALA A 36 -8.90 -10.19 -18.02
C ALA A 36 -8.02 -10.14 -19.27
N PRO A 37 -8.58 -9.77 -20.44
CA PRO A 37 -7.83 -9.71 -21.70
C PRO A 37 -6.85 -8.52 -21.77
N GLY A 38 -6.91 -7.59 -20.81
CA GLY A 38 -6.06 -6.41 -20.74
C GLY A 38 -6.31 -5.61 -19.46
N PRO A 39 -5.65 -4.45 -19.31
CA PRO A 39 -5.87 -3.55 -18.19
C PRO A 39 -7.34 -3.20 -18.03
N GLN A 40 -7.84 -3.22 -16.80
CA GLN A 40 -9.24 -2.93 -16.52
C GLN A 40 -9.50 -1.43 -16.51
N PRO A 41 -10.59 -0.96 -17.14
CA PRO A 41 -11.02 0.43 -17.04
C PRO A 41 -11.65 0.71 -15.68
N GLY A 42 -11.79 2.01 -15.37
CA GLY A 42 -12.55 2.50 -14.24
C GLY A 42 -11.73 2.72 -12.99
N SER A 43 -12.12 3.75 -12.26
CA SER A 43 -11.47 4.16 -11.02
C SER A 43 -12.15 3.51 -9.80
N ARG A 44 -12.01 2.21 -9.63
CA ARG A 44 -12.55 1.47 -8.47
C ARG A 44 -12.06 2.05 -7.15
N GLY A 45 -10.77 2.41 -7.10
CA GLY A 45 -10.12 3.15 -6.02
C GLY A 45 -9.55 4.47 -6.51
N LYS A 46 -9.34 5.43 -5.61
CA LYS A 46 -8.76 6.75 -5.97
C LYS A 46 -7.91 7.39 -4.88
N GLY A 47 -7.85 6.80 -3.70
CA GLY A 47 -7.10 7.37 -2.57
C GLY A 47 -5.84 6.58 -2.27
N ILE A 48 -4.68 7.21 -2.40
CA ILE A 48 -3.39 6.63 -1.99
C ILE A 48 -2.98 7.26 -0.66
N GLN A 49 -2.75 6.41 0.33
CA GLN A 49 -2.38 6.86 1.67
C GLN A 49 -0.86 7.14 1.77
N PRO A 50 -0.43 8.01 2.69
CA PRO A 50 0.96 8.34 2.91
C PRO A 50 1.90 7.13 3.00
N ARG A 51 1.53 6.09 3.77
CA ARG A 51 2.37 4.88 3.86
C ARG A 51 2.55 4.19 2.51
N THR A 52 1.52 4.17 1.68
CA THR A 52 1.62 3.59 0.32
C THR A 52 2.47 4.44 -0.62
N LEU A 53 2.47 5.77 -0.45
CA LEU A 53 3.41 6.64 -1.18
C LEU A 53 4.86 6.34 -0.81
N GLU A 54 5.16 6.00 0.46
CA GLU A 54 6.49 5.54 0.88
C GLU A 54 6.87 4.20 0.22
N VAL A 55 5.92 3.27 0.09
CA VAL A 55 6.14 2.01 -0.66
C VAL A 55 6.44 2.31 -2.13
N PHE A 56 5.71 3.23 -2.75
CA PHE A 56 5.96 3.64 -4.14
C PHE A 56 7.29 4.38 -4.31
N ASP A 57 7.72 5.09 -3.29
CA ASP A 57 9.04 5.71 -3.25
C ASP A 57 10.15 4.65 -3.26
N ASP A 58 10.05 3.65 -2.41
CA ASP A 58 11.00 2.53 -2.37
C ASP A 58 11.01 1.72 -3.68
N LEU A 59 9.85 1.57 -4.34
CA LEU A 59 9.73 0.95 -5.67
C LEU A 59 10.24 1.83 -6.82
N GLY A 60 10.48 3.12 -6.57
CA GLY A 60 10.93 4.10 -7.56
C GLY A 60 9.87 4.54 -8.56
N ILE A 61 8.60 4.53 -8.15
CA ILE A 61 7.46 4.95 -9.00
C ILE A 61 6.70 6.16 -8.45
N VAL A 62 7.06 6.67 -7.27
CA VAL A 62 6.29 7.71 -6.59
C VAL A 62 6.12 8.95 -7.44
N ASP A 63 7.16 9.40 -8.15
CA ASP A 63 7.10 10.60 -8.99
C ASP A 63 6.07 10.44 -10.13
N ARG A 64 5.96 9.24 -10.72
CA ARG A 64 4.97 8.93 -11.76
C ARG A 64 3.56 8.97 -11.20
N VAL A 65 3.37 8.48 -9.98
CA VAL A 65 2.08 8.46 -9.31
C VAL A 65 1.68 9.87 -8.90
N LEU A 66 2.60 10.66 -8.35
CA LEU A 66 2.38 12.06 -7.97
C LEU A 66 2.06 12.94 -9.19
N ALA A 67 2.76 12.75 -10.32
CA ALA A 67 2.51 13.49 -11.55
C ALA A 67 1.11 13.29 -12.13
N ASN A 68 0.47 12.15 -11.82
CA ASN A 68 -0.88 11.79 -12.25
C ASN A 68 -1.95 11.97 -11.17
N GLY A 69 -1.61 12.59 -10.04
CA GLY A 69 -2.51 12.73 -8.91
C GLY A 69 -2.59 14.16 -8.38
N ARG A 70 -3.43 14.36 -7.37
CA ARG A 70 -3.55 15.60 -6.63
C ARG A 70 -3.43 15.32 -5.14
N ILE A 71 -2.38 15.85 -4.52
CA ILE A 71 -2.20 15.83 -3.07
C ILE A 71 -3.20 16.79 -2.43
N ALA A 72 -3.71 16.45 -1.25
CA ALA A 72 -4.60 17.27 -0.46
C ALA A 72 -5.80 17.81 -1.27
N MET A 73 -6.46 16.95 -2.07
CA MET A 73 -7.65 17.33 -2.82
C MET A 73 -8.66 18.01 -1.89
N PRO A 74 -9.01 19.28 -2.12
CA PRO A 74 -10.03 19.94 -1.31
C PRO A 74 -11.35 19.17 -1.40
N MET A 75 -12.04 19.06 -0.26
CA MET A 75 -13.35 18.39 -0.18
C MET A 75 -14.40 19.45 0.19
N ARG A 76 -15.38 19.65 -0.67
CA ARG A 76 -16.49 20.58 -0.45
C ARG A 76 -17.74 19.77 -0.14
N SER A 77 -18.18 19.81 1.11
CA SER A 77 -19.38 19.07 1.56
C SER A 77 -20.52 20.04 1.85
N THR A 78 -21.66 19.82 1.18
CA THR A 78 -22.90 20.53 1.43
C THR A 78 -23.78 19.69 2.34
N GLY A 79 -24.14 20.24 3.53
CA GLY A 79 -24.99 19.60 4.52
C GLY A 79 -26.47 19.60 4.14
N LEU A 80 -27.29 18.92 4.94
CA LEU A 80 -28.76 18.88 4.77
C LEU A 80 -29.42 20.25 4.90
N ASP A 81 -28.83 21.17 5.63
CA ASP A 81 -29.23 22.54 5.83
C ASP A 81 -28.67 23.54 4.80
N GLY A 82 -27.95 23.03 3.80
CA GLY A 82 -27.24 23.82 2.79
C GLY A 82 -25.90 24.39 3.26
N THR A 83 -25.47 24.14 4.49
CA THR A 83 -24.17 24.60 4.99
C THR A 83 -23.03 23.93 4.23
N VAL A 84 -22.09 24.73 3.71
CA VAL A 84 -20.92 24.22 3.01
C VAL A 84 -19.73 24.18 3.96
N THR A 85 -19.10 23.00 4.07
CA THR A 85 -17.88 22.79 4.83
C THR A 85 -16.74 22.42 3.87
N LEU A 86 -15.54 22.87 4.20
CA LEU A 86 -14.31 22.53 3.47
C LEU A 86 -13.45 21.57 4.30
N GLY A 87 -12.90 20.57 3.65
CA GLY A 87 -12.00 19.58 4.24
C GLY A 87 -10.91 19.16 3.25
N GLY A 88 -10.19 18.10 3.54
CA GLY A 88 -9.11 17.57 2.70
C GLY A 88 -7.77 18.24 2.91
N ALA A 89 -7.68 19.23 3.82
CA ALA A 89 -6.42 19.86 4.18
C ALA A 89 -5.48 18.88 4.90
N GLU A 90 -4.20 19.16 4.81
CA GLU A 90 -3.16 18.46 5.56
C GLU A 90 -3.40 18.60 7.07
N PRO A 91 -3.30 17.48 7.84
CA PRO A 91 -3.39 17.56 9.30
C PRO A 91 -2.30 18.46 9.88
N GLU A 92 -2.68 19.38 10.75
CA GLU A 92 -1.74 20.34 11.34
C GLU A 92 -0.61 19.65 12.11
N SER A 93 -0.90 18.52 12.77
CA SER A 93 0.08 17.71 13.51
C SER A 93 1.16 17.07 12.63
N LEU A 94 0.98 17.06 11.31
CA LEU A 94 1.92 16.48 10.36
C LEU A 94 2.70 17.53 9.56
N ARG A 95 2.35 18.81 9.70
CA ARG A 95 3.07 19.89 9.00
C ARG A 95 4.49 20.02 9.51
N ASN A 96 5.42 20.24 8.58
CA ASN A 96 6.84 20.44 8.88
C ASN A 96 7.49 19.28 9.65
N ARG A 97 7.05 18.05 9.39
CA ARG A 97 7.63 16.82 9.93
C ARG A 97 8.66 16.26 8.94
N PRO A 98 9.98 16.48 9.15
CA PRO A 98 11.03 15.99 8.24
C PRO A 98 11.11 14.47 8.17
N ASP A 99 10.60 13.79 9.21
CA ASP A 99 10.51 12.33 9.31
C ASP A 99 9.30 11.71 8.56
N ILE A 100 8.43 12.56 7.96
CA ILE A 100 7.23 12.15 7.22
C ILE A 100 7.20 12.85 5.86
N PRO A 101 7.69 12.20 4.78
CA PRO A 101 7.78 12.84 3.47
C PRO A 101 6.42 13.04 2.80
N TYR A 102 5.42 12.24 3.17
CA TYR A 102 4.05 12.29 2.65
C TYR A 102 3.07 12.44 3.81
N THR A 103 2.51 13.63 3.98
CA THR A 103 1.70 13.99 5.15
C THR A 103 0.20 13.86 4.93
N THR A 104 -0.23 13.68 3.66
CA THR A 104 -1.64 13.58 3.29
C THR A 104 -1.85 12.65 2.10
N SER A 105 -3.10 12.24 1.90
CA SER A 105 -3.47 11.33 0.81
C SER A 105 -3.36 12.00 -0.55
N LEU A 106 -2.96 11.22 -1.54
CA LEU A 106 -3.04 11.54 -2.95
C LEU A 106 -4.35 11.00 -3.54
N ILE A 107 -5.05 11.81 -4.31
CA ILE A 107 -6.15 11.35 -5.16
C ILE A 107 -5.60 11.11 -6.56
N THR A 108 -5.78 9.90 -7.06
CA THR A 108 -5.43 9.47 -8.42
C THR A 108 -6.28 8.25 -8.81
N PRO A 109 -6.69 8.09 -10.05
CA PRO A 109 -7.42 6.88 -10.47
C PRO A 109 -6.59 5.61 -10.24
N GLU A 110 -7.21 4.52 -9.77
CA GLU A 110 -6.52 3.25 -9.51
C GLU A 110 -5.76 2.73 -10.74
N TRP A 111 -6.35 2.83 -11.94
CA TRP A 111 -5.70 2.38 -13.17
C TRP A 111 -4.41 3.13 -13.51
N ARG A 112 -4.22 4.39 -13.02
CA ARG A 112 -2.94 5.12 -13.12
C ARG A 112 -1.88 4.51 -12.21
N VAL A 113 -2.27 4.05 -11.03
CA VAL A 113 -1.37 3.30 -10.15
C VAL A 113 -0.95 1.99 -10.79
N GLU A 114 -1.91 1.24 -11.33
CA GLU A 114 -1.62 0.00 -12.05
C GLU A 114 -0.71 0.25 -13.27
N GLU A 115 -0.95 1.32 -14.02
CA GLU A 115 -0.12 1.72 -15.16
C GLU A 115 1.33 1.98 -14.71
N ALA A 116 1.54 2.76 -13.66
CA ALA A 116 2.87 3.05 -13.12
C ALA A 116 3.59 1.78 -12.65
N LEU A 117 2.87 0.86 -11.99
CA LEU A 117 3.40 -0.43 -11.56
C LEU A 117 3.75 -1.34 -12.76
N ARG A 118 2.90 -1.38 -13.80
CA ARG A 118 3.18 -2.16 -15.03
C ARG A 118 4.38 -1.59 -15.80
N GLN A 119 4.51 -0.28 -15.89
CA GLN A 119 5.67 0.37 -16.52
C GLN A 119 6.96 0.02 -15.77
N ARG A 120 6.93 0.07 -14.42
CA ARG A 120 8.07 -0.31 -13.61
C ARG A 120 8.42 -1.78 -13.77
N LEU A 121 7.42 -2.64 -13.80
CA LEU A 121 7.59 -4.07 -14.03
C LEU A 121 8.28 -4.34 -15.38
N ALA A 122 7.87 -3.65 -16.44
CA ALA A 122 8.48 -3.75 -17.77
C ALA A 122 9.94 -3.28 -17.77
N GLU A 123 10.28 -2.20 -17.06
CA GLU A 123 11.66 -1.73 -16.86
C GLU A 123 12.56 -2.78 -16.19
N LEU A 124 11.96 -3.58 -15.29
CA LEU A 124 12.62 -4.68 -14.60
C LEU A 124 12.60 -6.00 -15.40
N GLY A 125 12.11 -5.97 -16.65
CA GLY A 125 12.06 -7.12 -17.54
C GLY A 125 10.89 -8.09 -17.30
N GLY A 126 9.93 -7.73 -16.46
CA GLY A 126 8.72 -8.51 -16.19
C GLY A 126 7.52 -8.09 -17.05
N SER A 127 6.48 -8.91 -17.07
CA SER A 127 5.25 -8.63 -17.79
C SER A 127 4.05 -9.33 -17.15
N VAL A 128 2.84 -8.89 -17.54
CA VAL A 128 1.58 -9.53 -17.18
C VAL A 128 1.13 -10.45 -18.31
N GLU A 129 0.73 -11.66 -17.97
CA GLU A 129 0.11 -12.62 -18.89
C GLU A 129 -1.41 -12.46 -18.84
N PHE A 130 -1.92 -11.52 -19.62
CA PHE A 130 -3.37 -11.27 -19.75
C PHE A 130 -4.11 -12.41 -20.47
N GLY A 131 -5.40 -12.55 -20.21
CA GLY A 131 -6.24 -13.61 -20.77
C GLY A 131 -5.86 -15.00 -20.30
N THR A 132 -5.17 -15.09 -19.14
CA THR A 132 -4.72 -16.34 -18.55
C THR A 132 -5.37 -16.54 -17.17
N THR A 133 -6.13 -17.62 -17.03
CA THR A 133 -6.94 -17.92 -15.85
C THR A 133 -6.38 -19.13 -15.12
N LEU A 134 -6.28 -19.06 -13.78
CA LEU A 134 -6.06 -20.23 -12.93
C LEU A 134 -7.35 -21.06 -12.88
N VAL A 135 -7.31 -22.31 -13.33
CA VAL A 135 -8.42 -23.25 -13.28
C VAL A 135 -8.45 -23.99 -11.95
N ASP A 136 -7.35 -24.64 -11.63
CA ASP A 136 -7.14 -25.38 -10.39
C ASP A 136 -5.66 -25.48 -10.04
N PHE A 137 -5.37 -25.94 -8.84
CA PHE A 137 -4.01 -26.28 -8.43
C PHE A 137 -3.99 -27.39 -7.36
N THR A 138 -2.86 -28.06 -7.28
CA THR A 138 -2.52 -28.99 -6.18
C THR A 138 -1.17 -28.58 -5.60
N GLN A 139 -0.92 -28.91 -4.34
CA GLN A 139 0.37 -28.66 -3.71
C GLN A 139 0.93 -29.90 -3.05
N SER A 140 2.25 -29.99 -3.00
CA SER A 140 3.04 -30.94 -2.22
C SER A 140 3.92 -30.17 -1.22
N ASP A 141 4.76 -30.88 -0.49
CA ASP A 141 5.76 -30.23 0.39
C ASP A 141 6.83 -29.48 -0.39
N GLU A 142 7.01 -29.73 -1.70
CA GLU A 142 8.07 -29.15 -2.52
C GLU A 142 7.57 -28.10 -3.53
N SER A 143 6.35 -28.22 -4.05
CA SER A 143 5.86 -27.37 -5.13
C SER A 143 4.33 -27.26 -5.20
N VAL A 144 3.88 -26.33 -6.02
CA VAL A 144 2.50 -26.16 -6.45
C VAL A 144 2.41 -26.47 -7.95
N ALA A 145 1.51 -27.34 -8.36
CA ALA A 145 1.18 -27.62 -9.75
C ALA A 145 -0.16 -26.95 -10.09
N ALA A 146 -0.14 -25.92 -10.93
CA ALA A 146 -1.28 -25.11 -11.30
C ALA A 146 -1.71 -25.37 -12.75
N THR A 147 -2.99 -25.60 -12.98
CA THR A 147 -3.58 -25.68 -14.32
C THR A 147 -4.04 -24.30 -14.76
N LEU A 148 -3.44 -23.78 -15.82
CA LEU A 148 -3.76 -22.49 -16.41
C LEU A 148 -4.53 -22.69 -17.71
N ASP A 149 -5.51 -21.82 -17.99
CA ASP A 149 -6.23 -21.74 -19.26
C ASP A 149 -5.93 -20.39 -19.91
N SER A 150 -5.40 -20.43 -21.14
CA SER A 150 -5.14 -19.25 -21.95
C SER A 150 -5.83 -19.40 -23.29
N GLY A 151 -6.98 -18.72 -23.45
CA GLY A 151 -7.79 -18.78 -24.68
C GLY A 151 -8.29 -20.18 -25.05
N GLY A 152 -8.62 -21.01 -24.07
CA GLY A 152 -9.08 -22.39 -24.25
C GLY A 152 -7.96 -23.44 -24.34
N SER A 153 -6.69 -23.01 -24.29
CA SER A 153 -5.53 -23.91 -24.20
C SER A 153 -5.09 -24.09 -22.75
N ARG A 154 -5.17 -25.31 -22.25
CA ARG A 154 -4.78 -25.65 -20.89
C ARG A 154 -3.35 -26.16 -20.82
N ALA A 155 -2.61 -25.67 -19.83
CA ALA A 155 -1.25 -26.11 -19.53
C ALA A 155 -1.05 -26.20 -18.02
N THR A 156 -0.25 -27.16 -17.57
CA THR A 156 0.17 -27.26 -16.18
C THR A 156 1.51 -26.54 -16.01
N VAL A 157 1.57 -25.68 -14.97
CA VAL A 157 2.77 -24.96 -14.56
C VAL A 157 3.11 -25.35 -13.13
N THR A 158 4.39 -25.64 -12.90
CA THR A 158 4.90 -25.91 -11.55
C THR A 158 5.64 -24.71 -11.03
N ALA A 159 5.40 -24.33 -9.78
CA ALA A 159 6.10 -23.23 -9.08
C ALA A 159 6.41 -23.67 -7.64
N SER A 160 7.41 -23.04 -7.02
CA SER A 160 7.71 -23.27 -5.60
C SER A 160 6.63 -22.69 -4.68
N TRP A 161 6.02 -21.57 -5.10
CA TRP A 161 5.02 -20.83 -4.33
C TRP A 161 3.90 -20.30 -5.23
N LEU A 162 2.67 -20.20 -4.67
CA LEU A 162 1.50 -19.60 -5.31
C LEU A 162 1.01 -18.44 -4.45
N VAL A 163 0.74 -17.29 -5.05
CA VAL A 163 0.14 -16.14 -4.36
C VAL A 163 -1.16 -15.73 -5.05
N GLY A 164 -2.27 -15.82 -4.32
CA GLY A 164 -3.57 -15.31 -4.73
C GLY A 164 -3.70 -13.83 -4.39
N SER A 165 -3.74 -12.99 -5.43
CA SER A 165 -4.10 -11.57 -5.42
C SER A 165 -5.27 -11.32 -6.37
N ASP A 166 -6.14 -12.33 -6.50
CA ASP A 166 -7.23 -12.47 -7.46
C ASP A 166 -8.58 -11.93 -6.97
N GLY A 167 -8.50 -10.97 -6.02
CA GLY A 167 -9.63 -10.18 -5.57
C GLY A 167 -10.62 -10.91 -4.66
N GLY A 168 -11.72 -10.25 -4.32
CA GLY A 168 -12.69 -10.74 -3.33
C GLY A 168 -13.35 -12.07 -3.65
N HIS A 169 -13.42 -12.43 -4.93
CA HIS A 169 -13.95 -13.71 -5.40
C HIS A 169 -12.88 -14.81 -5.54
N SER A 170 -11.71 -14.61 -4.99
CA SER A 170 -10.50 -15.42 -5.12
C SER A 170 -10.77 -16.92 -5.30
N VAL A 171 -10.27 -17.44 -6.41
CA VAL A 171 -10.23 -18.88 -6.72
C VAL A 171 -9.17 -19.55 -5.83
N VAL A 172 -8.02 -18.89 -5.65
CA VAL A 172 -6.94 -19.39 -4.81
C VAL A 172 -7.41 -19.63 -3.37
N ARG A 173 -8.10 -18.63 -2.77
CA ARG A 173 -8.66 -18.78 -1.41
C ARG A 173 -9.61 -19.96 -1.30
N LYS A 174 -10.57 -20.06 -2.21
CA LYS A 174 -11.59 -21.11 -2.18
C LYS A 174 -10.99 -22.51 -2.31
N GLN A 175 -10.06 -22.69 -3.22
CA GLN A 175 -9.41 -23.98 -3.45
C GLN A 175 -8.42 -24.34 -2.33
N SER A 176 -7.87 -23.38 -1.62
CA SER A 176 -7.05 -23.60 -0.42
C SER A 176 -7.88 -23.99 0.82
N GLY A 177 -9.22 -23.96 0.74
CA GLY A 177 -10.09 -24.23 1.89
C GLY A 177 -10.01 -23.15 2.97
N ILE A 178 -9.56 -21.94 2.63
CA ILE A 178 -9.47 -20.79 3.53
C ILE A 178 -10.84 -20.14 3.65
N THR A 179 -11.35 -20.00 4.88
CA THR A 179 -12.64 -19.35 5.13
C THR A 179 -12.53 -17.83 5.01
N PHE A 180 -13.62 -17.19 4.64
CA PHE A 180 -13.70 -15.74 4.47
C PHE A 180 -14.79 -15.19 5.38
N GLU A 181 -14.42 -14.95 6.62
CA GLU A 181 -15.33 -14.56 7.69
C GLU A 181 -15.77 -13.10 7.51
N GLY A 182 -17.02 -12.81 7.83
CA GLY A 182 -17.59 -11.48 7.76
C GLY A 182 -18.95 -11.45 7.09
N GLU A 183 -19.38 -10.26 6.69
CA GLU A 183 -20.74 -10.02 6.19
C GLU A 183 -20.75 -9.16 4.92
N THR A 184 -21.83 -9.31 4.16
CA THR A 184 -22.20 -8.39 3.10
C THR A 184 -23.39 -7.57 3.61
N ARG A 185 -23.28 -6.25 3.58
CA ARG A 185 -24.37 -5.33 3.98
C ARG A 185 -25.10 -4.84 2.76
N ASP A 186 -26.12 -5.59 2.36
CA ASP A 186 -26.92 -5.27 1.17
C ASP A 186 -27.71 -3.96 1.30
N GLU A 187 -27.89 -3.46 2.50
CA GLU A 187 -28.47 -2.15 2.79
C GLU A 187 -27.53 -0.98 2.47
N LEU A 188 -26.24 -1.24 2.33
CA LEU A 188 -25.23 -0.24 2.02
C LEU A 188 -24.69 -0.43 0.61
N ARG A 189 -25.37 0.20 -0.34
CA ARG A 189 -25.06 0.14 -1.76
C ARG A 189 -24.85 1.53 -2.34
N MET A 190 -23.98 1.62 -3.33
CA MET A 190 -23.80 2.85 -4.11
C MET A 190 -23.51 2.53 -5.56
N ILE A 191 -23.96 3.40 -6.46
CA ILE A 191 -23.47 3.44 -7.82
C ILE A 191 -22.15 4.17 -7.83
N VAL A 192 -21.14 3.60 -8.48
CA VAL A 192 -19.87 4.25 -8.78
C VAL A 192 -19.73 4.28 -10.30
N ALA A 193 -19.41 5.46 -10.84
CA ALA A 193 -19.25 5.63 -12.27
C ALA A 193 -18.18 6.67 -12.60
N ASP A 194 -17.43 6.48 -13.68
CA ASP A 194 -16.51 7.46 -14.24
C ASP A 194 -17.19 8.09 -15.47
N LEU A 195 -17.39 9.42 -15.43
CA LEU A 195 -18.14 10.14 -16.44
C LEU A 195 -17.70 11.61 -16.56
N ALA A 196 -17.88 12.20 -17.72
CA ALA A 196 -17.67 13.63 -17.91
C ALA A 196 -18.82 14.44 -17.29
N VAL A 197 -18.53 15.64 -16.82
CA VAL A 197 -19.47 16.54 -16.12
C VAL A 197 -19.30 17.97 -16.60
N ASP A 198 -20.39 18.61 -17.04
CA ASP A 198 -20.46 20.04 -17.27
C ASP A 198 -21.09 20.77 -16.10
N GLY A 199 -20.81 22.06 -15.94
CA GLY A 199 -21.40 22.93 -14.93
C GLY A 199 -20.83 22.77 -13.52
N LEU A 200 -19.71 22.04 -13.35
CA LEU A 200 -19.02 21.86 -12.08
C LEU A 200 -17.52 22.11 -12.21
N ASP A 201 -16.95 22.87 -11.27
CA ASP A 201 -15.50 23.07 -11.22
C ASP A 201 -14.76 21.79 -10.82
N ARG A 202 -13.46 21.72 -11.21
CA ARG A 202 -12.57 20.62 -10.88
C ARG A 202 -11.65 20.90 -9.69
N ASP A 203 -11.93 21.96 -8.94
CA ASP A 203 -11.05 22.43 -7.86
C ASP A 203 -11.21 21.65 -6.57
N ALA A 204 -12.33 20.94 -6.41
CA ALA A 204 -12.64 20.18 -5.21
C ALA A 204 -13.34 18.86 -5.53
N TRP A 205 -13.30 17.94 -4.60
CA TRP A 205 -14.22 16.82 -4.52
C TRP A 205 -15.53 17.35 -3.93
N HIS A 206 -16.60 17.38 -4.72
CA HIS A 206 -17.93 17.87 -4.33
C HIS A 206 -18.78 16.75 -3.73
N MET A 207 -19.37 17.00 -2.56
CA MET A 207 -20.24 16.05 -1.86
C MET A 207 -21.50 16.77 -1.39
N TRP A 208 -22.66 16.15 -1.60
CA TRP A 208 -23.93 16.62 -1.11
C TRP A 208 -24.59 15.57 -0.23
N ARG A 209 -25.01 15.99 0.96
CA ARG A 209 -25.80 15.16 1.87
C ARG A 209 -27.28 15.40 1.58
N HIS A 210 -28.05 14.33 1.51
CA HIS A 210 -29.50 14.41 1.30
C HIS A 210 -30.21 13.38 2.18
N ALA A 211 -31.53 13.61 2.47
CA ALA A 211 -32.32 12.69 3.28
C ALA A 211 -32.39 11.26 2.70
N GLU A 212 -32.33 11.16 1.37
CA GLU A 212 -32.34 9.89 0.62
C GLU A 212 -30.92 9.39 0.27
N GLY A 213 -29.91 9.82 1.01
CA GLY A 213 -28.53 9.40 0.82
C GLY A 213 -27.66 10.44 0.11
N ALA A 214 -26.35 10.26 0.16
CA ALA A 214 -25.40 11.20 -0.39
C ALA A 214 -25.16 10.98 -1.90
N VAL A 215 -24.74 12.06 -2.57
CA VAL A 215 -24.12 12.01 -3.90
C VAL A 215 -22.81 12.77 -3.90
N SER A 216 -21.82 12.30 -4.65
CA SER A 216 -20.56 13.02 -4.78
C SER A 216 -19.99 12.90 -6.18
N LEU A 217 -19.22 13.94 -6.56
CA LEU A 217 -18.50 14.07 -7.80
C LEU A 217 -17.04 14.45 -7.47
N CYS A 218 -16.12 13.52 -7.69
CA CYS A 218 -14.70 13.73 -7.47
C CYS A 218 -13.99 13.86 -8.82
N PRO A 219 -13.39 15.03 -9.14
CA PRO A 219 -12.62 15.15 -10.36
C PRO A 219 -11.42 14.20 -10.28
N LEU A 220 -11.25 13.33 -11.27
CA LEU A 220 -10.10 12.44 -11.36
C LEU A 220 -8.93 13.19 -11.98
N PRO A 221 -7.81 13.35 -11.26
CA PRO A 221 -6.63 14.02 -11.79
C PRO A 221 -6.08 13.32 -13.05
N SER A 222 -5.44 14.11 -13.93
CA SER A 222 -4.90 13.64 -15.22
C SER A 222 -5.93 13.00 -16.18
N THR A 223 -7.22 13.33 -16.01
CA THR A 223 -8.33 12.91 -16.86
C THR A 223 -9.33 14.03 -17.04
N ASP A 224 -10.30 13.87 -17.94
CA ASP A 224 -11.43 14.79 -18.12
C ASP A 224 -12.69 14.33 -17.37
N VAL A 225 -12.65 13.17 -16.69
CA VAL A 225 -13.80 12.60 -16.01
C VAL A 225 -13.82 12.88 -14.52
N PHE A 226 -15.01 12.72 -13.94
CA PHE A 226 -15.25 12.67 -12.51
C PHE A 226 -15.63 11.26 -12.12
N GLN A 227 -15.26 10.83 -10.90
CA GLN A 227 -15.89 9.68 -10.29
C GLN A 227 -17.18 10.13 -9.58
N TYR A 228 -18.30 9.65 -10.09
CA TYR A 228 -19.62 9.76 -9.47
C TYR A 228 -19.77 8.68 -8.39
N GLN A 229 -20.34 9.03 -7.27
CA GLN A 229 -20.78 8.09 -6.23
C GLN A 229 -22.17 8.51 -5.75
N GLY A 230 -23.17 7.64 -5.91
CA GLY A 230 -24.55 7.87 -5.46
C GLY A 230 -25.05 6.71 -4.60
N SER A 231 -25.43 6.98 -3.34
CA SER A 231 -26.03 5.99 -2.46
C SER A 231 -27.37 5.48 -3.03
N ILE A 232 -27.66 4.18 -2.86
CA ILE A 232 -28.95 3.57 -3.19
C ILE A 232 -29.63 3.19 -1.88
N LEU A 233 -30.90 3.57 -1.74
CA LEU A 233 -31.69 3.21 -0.57
C LEU A 233 -31.98 1.70 -0.51
N PRO A 234 -32.13 1.12 0.68
CA PRO A 234 -32.55 -0.26 0.83
C PRO A 234 -33.86 -0.53 0.07
N GLY A 235 -33.91 -1.65 -0.65
CA GLY A 235 -35.09 -2.07 -1.42
C GLY A 235 -35.26 -1.41 -2.79
N GLN A 236 -34.43 -0.42 -3.15
CA GLN A 236 -34.43 0.14 -4.52
C GLN A 236 -33.58 -0.73 -5.47
N ASP A 237 -34.07 -0.88 -6.71
CA ASP A 237 -33.27 -1.50 -7.77
C ASP A 237 -32.14 -0.56 -8.20
N ALA A 238 -31.01 -1.15 -8.57
CA ALA A 238 -29.87 -0.41 -9.07
C ALA A 238 -30.02 -0.17 -10.57
N ASP A 239 -30.31 1.05 -10.96
CA ASP A 239 -30.30 1.48 -12.36
C ASP A 239 -29.04 2.31 -12.62
N LEU A 240 -28.16 1.80 -13.48
CA LEU A 240 -26.89 2.43 -13.85
C LEU A 240 -27.03 3.36 -15.08
N SER A 241 -28.24 3.59 -15.57
CA SER A 241 -28.47 4.44 -16.73
C SER A 241 -28.11 5.91 -16.43
N LEU A 242 -27.62 6.62 -17.43
CA LEU A 242 -27.31 8.04 -17.34
C LEU A 242 -28.52 8.85 -16.83
N ALA A 243 -29.74 8.51 -17.30
CA ALA A 243 -30.96 9.17 -16.90
C ALA A 243 -31.21 9.07 -15.38
N ASN A 244 -30.97 7.89 -14.80
CA ASN A 244 -31.10 7.69 -13.35
C ASN A 244 -29.99 8.41 -12.57
N LEU A 245 -28.74 8.35 -13.05
CA LEU A 245 -27.63 9.08 -12.40
C LEU A 245 -27.87 10.58 -12.36
N GLN A 246 -28.35 11.15 -13.48
CA GLN A 246 -28.72 12.57 -13.58
C GLN A 246 -29.89 12.91 -12.63
N SER A 247 -30.93 12.08 -12.59
CA SER A 247 -32.08 12.26 -11.69
C SER A 247 -31.69 12.26 -10.21
N ILE A 248 -30.85 11.29 -9.80
CA ILE A 248 -30.30 11.23 -8.42
C ILE A 248 -29.49 12.49 -8.10
N LEU A 249 -28.67 12.96 -9.05
CA LEU A 249 -27.87 14.18 -8.85
C LEU A 249 -28.78 15.40 -8.65
N GLU A 250 -29.73 15.65 -9.56
CA GLU A 250 -30.64 16.79 -9.50
C GLU A 250 -31.49 16.77 -8.22
N GLN A 251 -32.05 15.62 -7.88
CA GLN A 251 -32.87 15.46 -6.67
C GLN A 251 -32.06 15.77 -5.38
N ARG A 252 -30.82 15.31 -5.30
CA ARG A 252 -30.01 15.42 -4.07
C ARG A 252 -29.25 16.72 -3.95
N THR A 253 -28.98 17.38 -5.06
CA THR A 253 -28.24 18.65 -5.06
C THR A 253 -29.14 19.88 -5.22
N GLY A 254 -30.35 19.71 -5.77
CA GLY A 254 -31.23 20.80 -6.21
C GLY A 254 -30.68 21.57 -7.42
N ARG A 255 -29.61 21.08 -8.07
CA ARG A 255 -28.92 21.74 -9.18
C ARG A 255 -29.28 21.07 -10.51
N THR A 256 -29.82 21.87 -11.44
CA THR A 256 -30.14 21.45 -12.81
C THR A 256 -29.14 21.96 -13.84
N ASP A 257 -28.16 22.72 -13.41
CA ASP A 257 -27.07 23.25 -14.24
C ASP A 257 -25.86 22.31 -14.32
N ILE A 258 -25.80 21.24 -13.50
CA ILE A 258 -24.80 20.18 -13.60
C ILE A 258 -25.32 19.11 -14.55
N ARG A 259 -24.58 18.86 -15.63
CA ARG A 259 -24.93 17.85 -16.64
C ARG A 259 -23.94 16.70 -16.65
N LEU A 260 -24.45 15.49 -16.45
CA LEU A 260 -23.66 14.25 -16.60
C LEU A 260 -23.67 13.79 -18.06
N HIS A 261 -22.59 13.17 -18.50
CA HIS A 261 -22.48 12.51 -19.80
C HIS A 261 -22.44 10.99 -19.65
N GLU A 262 -22.50 10.25 -20.76
CA GLU A 262 -22.50 8.79 -20.75
C GLU A 262 -21.28 8.24 -19.98
N PRO A 263 -21.49 7.34 -19.00
CA PRO A 263 -20.40 6.77 -18.24
C PRO A 263 -19.43 5.95 -19.11
N GLU A 264 -18.14 6.20 -18.98
CA GLU A 264 -17.09 5.35 -19.56
C GLU A 264 -17.04 3.99 -18.84
N TRP A 265 -17.38 4.00 -17.55
CA TRP A 265 -17.45 2.84 -16.69
C TRP A 265 -18.45 3.06 -15.55
N SER A 266 -19.15 2.02 -15.17
CA SER A 266 -20.04 2.06 -14.00
C SER A 266 -20.20 0.70 -13.34
N THR A 267 -20.47 0.71 -12.03
CA THR A 267 -20.71 -0.49 -11.24
C THR A 267 -21.62 -0.24 -10.07
N LEU A 268 -22.28 -1.29 -9.60
CA LEU A 268 -22.95 -1.33 -8.30
C LEU A 268 -21.97 -1.84 -7.26
N TRP A 269 -21.56 -0.96 -6.37
CA TRP A 269 -20.77 -1.32 -5.21
C TRP A 269 -21.68 -1.72 -4.02
N ARG A 270 -21.26 -2.73 -3.27
CA ARG A 270 -21.89 -3.18 -2.02
C ARG A 270 -20.87 -3.24 -0.91
N ALA A 271 -21.28 -2.89 0.32
CA ALA A 271 -20.40 -3.01 1.48
C ALA A 271 -20.15 -4.50 1.77
N ASN A 272 -18.94 -4.93 1.47
CA ASN A 272 -18.45 -6.26 1.74
C ASN A 272 -17.31 -6.14 2.75
N ILE A 273 -17.43 -6.80 3.90
CA ILE A 273 -16.48 -6.67 5.01
C ILE A 273 -16.10 -8.07 5.42
N ARG A 274 -14.90 -8.50 5.03
CA ARG A 274 -14.47 -9.89 5.21
C ARG A 274 -12.99 -10.00 5.49
N LEU A 275 -12.62 -10.99 6.30
CA LEU A 275 -11.24 -11.33 6.61
C LEU A 275 -11.03 -12.84 6.45
N ALA A 276 -9.96 -13.24 5.79
CA ALA A 276 -9.55 -14.64 5.75
C ALA A 276 -9.10 -15.12 7.13
N ASP A 277 -9.48 -16.34 7.50
CA ASP A 277 -9.08 -16.95 8.77
C ASP A 277 -7.57 -17.17 8.84
N ARG A 278 -6.91 -17.31 7.70
CA ARG A 278 -5.46 -17.42 7.54
C ARG A 278 -5.02 -16.86 6.20
N TYR A 279 -3.75 -16.44 6.10
CA TYR A 279 -3.15 -15.88 4.89
C TYR A 279 -2.25 -16.88 4.17
N ARG A 280 -1.99 -18.05 4.81
CA ARG A 280 -1.12 -19.09 4.28
C ARG A 280 -1.67 -20.48 4.52
N VAL A 281 -1.55 -21.36 3.52
CA VAL A 281 -1.72 -22.82 3.65
C VAL A 281 -0.60 -23.47 2.84
N GLY A 282 0.36 -24.08 3.53
CA GLY A 282 1.52 -24.70 2.89
C GLY A 282 2.31 -23.70 2.04
N ARG A 283 2.28 -23.90 0.73
CA ARG A 283 2.98 -23.07 -0.28
C ARG A 283 2.10 -22.03 -0.95
N VAL A 284 0.87 -21.85 -0.47
CA VAL A 284 -0.11 -20.92 -1.03
C VAL A 284 -0.34 -19.78 -0.07
N PHE A 285 -0.29 -18.55 -0.60
CA PHE A 285 -0.50 -17.29 0.12
C PHE A 285 -1.67 -16.51 -0.47
N LEU A 286 -2.28 -15.68 0.35
CA LEU A 286 -3.28 -14.68 -0.05
C LEU A 286 -2.78 -13.28 0.26
N ALA A 287 -3.07 -12.31 -0.61
CA ALA A 287 -2.76 -10.90 -0.41
C ALA A 287 -3.86 -10.00 -0.98
N GLY A 288 -4.05 -8.82 -0.38
CA GLY A 288 -5.07 -7.86 -0.78
C GLY A 288 -6.50 -8.40 -0.66
N ASP A 289 -7.37 -8.04 -1.59
CA ASP A 289 -8.81 -8.40 -1.54
C ASP A 289 -9.07 -9.92 -1.53
N ALA A 290 -8.11 -10.73 -1.92
CA ALA A 290 -8.19 -12.19 -1.74
C ALA A 290 -8.16 -12.60 -0.27
N ALA A 291 -7.48 -11.84 0.59
CA ALA A 291 -7.32 -12.07 2.02
C ALA A 291 -8.27 -11.22 2.89
N HIS A 292 -8.62 -10.01 2.46
CA HIS A 292 -9.45 -9.08 3.22
C HIS A 292 -10.17 -8.08 2.32
N ILE A 293 -11.44 -7.81 2.60
CA ILE A 293 -12.22 -6.77 1.92
C ILE A 293 -12.70 -5.77 2.97
N HIS A 294 -12.52 -4.50 2.69
CA HIS A 294 -12.90 -3.39 3.56
C HIS A 294 -14.03 -2.57 2.96
N SER A 295 -14.77 -1.86 3.81
CA SER A 295 -15.60 -0.75 3.37
C SER A 295 -14.74 0.33 2.69
N PRO A 296 -15.25 1.05 1.67
CA PRO A 296 -14.53 2.14 1.02
C PRO A 296 -14.34 3.36 1.94
N ALA A 297 -15.03 3.37 3.10
CA ALA A 297 -14.90 4.44 4.07
C ALA A 297 -13.45 4.56 4.57
N GLY A 298 -12.78 5.65 4.18
CA GLY A 298 -11.39 5.91 4.50
C GLY A 298 -10.38 5.55 3.42
N GLY A 299 -10.76 4.82 2.35
CA GLY A 299 -9.87 4.51 1.22
C GLY A 299 -8.69 3.60 1.61
N GLN A 300 -8.93 2.54 2.39
CA GLN A 300 -7.88 1.72 3.00
C GLN A 300 -7.54 0.44 2.21
N GLY A 301 -8.49 -0.16 1.47
CA GLY A 301 -8.36 -1.50 0.91
C GLY A 301 -7.15 -1.69 -0.01
N MET A 302 -7.10 -0.95 -1.13
CA MET A 302 -5.97 -1.01 -2.08
C MET A 302 -4.63 -0.76 -1.37
N ASN A 303 -4.58 0.20 -0.47
CA ASN A 303 -3.38 0.56 0.28
C ASN A 303 -2.89 -0.59 1.16
N THR A 304 -3.80 -1.29 1.85
CA THR A 304 -3.47 -2.45 2.67
C THR A 304 -2.94 -3.61 1.81
N GLY A 305 -3.58 -3.88 0.65
CA GLY A 305 -3.14 -4.91 -0.27
C GLY A 305 -1.75 -4.65 -0.89
N ILE A 306 -1.44 -3.39 -1.23
CA ILE A 306 -0.10 -3.00 -1.69
C ILE A 306 0.95 -3.26 -0.60
N GLN A 307 0.63 -2.92 0.65
CA GLN A 307 1.52 -3.17 1.79
C GLN A 307 1.67 -4.66 2.10
N ASP A 308 0.63 -5.48 1.89
CA ASP A 308 0.74 -6.94 2.00
C ASP A 308 1.78 -7.48 1.02
N ALA A 309 1.67 -7.07 -0.24
CA ALA A 309 2.58 -7.48 -1.31
C ALA A 309 4.02 -7.02 -1.04
N HIS A 310 4.19 -5.81 -0.52
CA HIS A 310 5.49 -5.26 -0.14
C HIS A 310 6.13 -6.04 1.01
N ASN A 311 5.35 -6.41 2.04
CA ASN A 311 5.81 -7.23 3.16
C ASN A 311 6.13 -8.68 2.74
N LEU A 312 5.28 -9.30 1.91
CA LEU A 312 5.48 -10.68 1.44
C LEU A 312 6.63 -10.80 0.45
N GLY A 313 6.79 -9.83 -0.44
CA GLY A 313 7.69 -9.91 -1.58
C GLY A 313 9.16 -10.07 -1.19
N TRP A 314 9.66 -9.31 -0.21
CA TRP A 314 11.04 -9.46 0.24
C TRP A 314 11.28 -10.77 0.99
N LYS A 315 10.26 -11.27 1.73
CA LYS A 315 10.35 -12.54 2.47
C LYS A 315 10.39 -13.73 1.51
N LEU A 316 9.53 -13.74 0.50
CA LEU A 316 9.57 -14.74 -0.57
C LEU A 316 10.93 -14.73 -1.29
N ALA A 317 11.42 -13.55 -1.65
CA ALA A 317 12.71 -13.42 -2.30
C ALA A 317 13.86 -13.91 -1.41
N ALA A 318 13.83 -13.62 -0.11
CA ALA A 318 14.83 -14.11 0.82
C ALA A 318 14.83 -15.65 0.89
N VAL A 319 13.65 -16.27 0.99
CA VAL A 319 13.50 -17.73 1.07
C VAL A 319 13.92 -18.41 -0.24
N VAL A 320 13.56 -17.87 -1.40
CA VAL A 320 14.04 -18.37 -2.71
C VAL A 320 15.58 -18.30 -2.80
N ASN A 321 16.18 -17.31 -2.15
CA ASN A 321 17.64 -17.14 -2.10
C ASN A 321 18.30 -17.83 -0.88
N GLY A 322 17.61 -18.80 -0.25
CA GLY A 322 18.15 -19.70 0.77
C GLY A 322 17.94 -19.29 2.22
N ALA A 323 17.08 -18.30 2.51
CA ALA A 323 16.64 -18.04 3.86
C ALA A 323 15.68 -19.14 4.37
N SER A 324 15.54 -19.28 5.68
CA SER A 324 14.64 -20.25 6.30
C SER A 324 13.19 -20.04 5.84
N PRO A 325 12.45 -21.10 5.42
CA PRO A 325 11.03 -21.01 5.09
C PRO A 325 10.14 -20.51 6.25
N THR A 326 10.61 -20.58 7.49
CA THR A 326 9.91 -20.06 8.68
C THR A 326 9.77 -18.53 8.65
N LEU A 327 10.62 -17.84 7.89
CA LEU A 327 10.48 -16.39 7.63
C LEU A 327 9.10 -16.06 7.07
N LEU A 328 8.53 -16.93 6.25
CA LEU A 328 7.22 -16.72 5.61
C LEU A 328 6.05 -16.80 6.60
N ASP A 329 6.21 -17.42 7.78
CA ASP A 329 5.17 -17.46 8.81
C ASP A 329 4.93 -16.06 9.41
N THR A 330 5.96 -15.21 9.36
CA THR A 330 5.86 -13.83 9.84
C THR A 330 4.95 -12.94 8.95
N TYR A 331 4.65 -13.34 7.72
CA TYR A 331 3.74 -12.61 6.84
C TYR A 331 2.33 -12.53 7.44
N GLU A 332 1.73 -13.67 7.76
CA GLU A 332 0.41 -13.72 8.38
C GLU A 332 0.42 -13.05 9.76
N ALA A 333 1.45 -13.33 10.57
CA ALA A 333 1.59 -12.78 11.92
C ALA A 333 1.66 -11.24 11.93
N GLU A 334 2.26 -10.62 10.90
CA GLU A 334 2.37 -9.17 10.77
C GLU A 334 1.15 -8.55 10.05
N ARG A 335 0.65 -9.17 8.97
CA ARG A 335 -0.32 -8.51 8.09
C ARG A 335 -1.78 -8.75 8.45
N ARG A 336 -2.13 -9.93 8.95
CA ARG A 336 -3.52 -10.24 9.34
C ARG A 336 -4.03 -9.35 10.48
N PRO A 337 -3.26 -9.06 11.55
CA PRO A 337 -3.69 -8.09 12.57
C PRO A 337 -3.89 -6.68 12.04
N VAL A 338 -3.04 -6.22 11.10
CA VAL A 338 -3.22 -4.92 10.44
C VAL A 338 -4.54 -4.86 9.69
N ALA A 339 -4.85 -5.88 8.88
CA ALA A 339 -6.11 -5.96 8.17
C ALA A 339 -7.32 -5.98 9.13
N ALA A 340 -7.25 -6.72 10.23
CA ALA A 340 -8.29 -6.72 11.26
C ALA A 340 -8.54 -5.31 11.83
N GLY A 341 -7.48 -4.59 12.21
CA GLY A 341 -7.58 -3.20 12.69
C GLY A 341 -8.15 -2.24 11.63
N VAL A 342 -7.78 -2.41 10.36
CA VAL A 342 -8.36 -1.63 9.25
C VAL A 342 -9.84 -1.95 9.06
N LEU A 343 -10.27 -3.21 9.23
CA LEU A 343 -11.69 -3.56 9.20
C LEU A 343 -12.47 -2.86 10.32
N GLU A 344 -11.97 -2.87 11.55
CA GLU A 344 -12.59 -2.18 12.68
C GLU A 344 -12.72 -0.66 12.42
N LEU A 345 -11.63 -0.02 11.99
CA LEU A 345 -11.62 1.40 11.65
C LEU A 345 -12.61 1.73 10.53
N SER A 346 -12.63 0.94 9.46
CA SER A 346 -13.51 1.17 8.32
C SER A 346 -14.98 0.93 8.68
N ASN A 347 -15.28 -0.01 9.58
CA ASN A 347 -16.62 -0.24 10.10
C ASN A 347 -17.11 0.92 10.97
N ALA A 348 -16.29 1.44 11.88
CA ALA A 348 -16.61 2.60 12.69
C ALA A 348 -16.91 3.82 11.78
N ARG A 349 -16.08 4.09 10.79
CA ARG A 349 -16.30 5.19 9.83
C ARG A 349 -17.51 4.99 8.93
N LEU A 350 -17.83 3.75 8.57
CA LEU A 350 -19.05 3.45 7.83
C LEU A 350 -20.29 3.73 8.67
N ALA A 351 -20.28 3.35 9.95
CA ALA A 351 -21.37 3.68 10.87
C ALA A 351 -21.56 5.20 11.01
N ASP A 352 -20.46 5.96 11.15
CA ASP A 352 -20.50 7.43 11.17
C ASP A 352 -21.04 8.01 9.85
N THR A 353 -20.63 7.45 8.71
CA THR A 353 -21.09 7.87 7.39
C THR A 353 -22.60 7.67 7.24
N VAL A 354 -23.13 6.56 7.73
CA VAL A 354 -24.57 6.25 7.72
C VAL A 354 -25.31 7.18 8.66
N ALA A 355 -24.83 7.34 9.90
CA ALA A 355 -25.47 8.21 10.91
C ALA A 355 -25.52 9.68 10.44
N ASN A 356 -24.46 10.17 9.83
CA ASN A 356 -24.33 11.56 9.36
C ASN A 356 -24.79 11.76 7.91
N LYS A 357 -25.31 10.72 7.23
CA LYS A 357 -25.74 10.74 5.81
C LYS A 357 -24.67 11.33 4.86
N GLY A 358 -23.41 11.04 5.10
CA GLY A 358 -22.32 11.49 4.27
C GLY A 358 -20.93 11.21 4.86
N MET A 359 -19.91 11.11 3.99
CA MET A 359 -18.54 10.83 4.42
C MET A 359 -17.96 11.97 5.25
N SER A 360 -17.16 11.63 6.27
CA SER A 360 -16.37 12.63 7.00
C SER A 360 -15.31 13.24 6.09
N THR A 361 -15.17 14.55 6.13
CA THR A 361 -14.11 15.30 5.44
C THR A 361 -12.83 15.39 6.27
N GLN A 362 -12.88 15.00 7.55
CA GLN A 362 -11.73 15.02 8.45
C GLN A 362 -10.84 13.80 8.22
N ARG A 363 -9.54 14.03 8.07
CA ARG A 363 -8.49 13.03 8.04
C ARG A 363 -7.70 13.12 9.33
N ASP A 364 -7.30 11.98 9.88
CA ASP A 364 -6.49 11.88 11.08
C ASP A 364 -5.34 10.86 10.87
N ALA A 365 -4.46 10.75 11.84
CA ALA A 365 -3.32 9.84 11.79
C ALA A 365 -3.71 8.37 11.54
N SER A 366 -4.92 7.96 11.97
CA SER A 366 -5.40 6.58 11.79
C SER A 366 -5.71 6.23 10.33
N THR A 367 -6.01 7.24 9.49
CA THR A 367 -6.37 7.03 8.07
C THR A 367 -5.19 7.08 7.12
N ILE A 368 -4.06 7.63 7.54
CA ILE A 368 -2.86 7.78 6.70
C ILE A 368 -1.93 6.57 6.75
N GLN A 369 -2.22 5.60 7.62
CA GLN A 369 -1.52 4.32 7.79
C GLN A 369 -0.03 4.43 8.18
N LEU A 370 0.45 5.59 8.64
CA LEU A 370 1.81 5.77 9.13
C LEU A 370 2.04 5.15 10.52
N ASN A 371 0.96 4.81 11.23
CA ASN A 371 0.98 4.12 12.51
C ASN A 371 0.95 2.60 12.40
N VAL A 372 0.94 2.05 11.17
CA VAL A 372 1.09 0.61 10.97
C VAL A 372 2.47 0.19 11.44
N GLY A 373 2.53 -0.82 12.30
CA GLY A 373 3.76 -1.35 12.85
C GLY A 373 3.63 -2.81 13.23
N TYR A 374 4.76 -3.42 13.55
CA TYR A 374 4.90 -4.85 13.86
C TYR A 374 5.61 -5.07 15.20
N ARG A 375 5.39 -4.19 16.19
CA ARG A 375 5.87 -4.37 17.57
C ARG A 375 5.36 -5.73 18.08
N GLY A 376 6.18 -6.60 18.54
CA GLY A 376 5.80 -7.96 18.94
C GLY A 376 5.92 -9.02 17.83
N SER A 377 6.30 -8.66 16.62
CA SER A 377 6.75 -9.63 15.61
C SER A 377 8.06 -10.30 16.07
N SER A 378 8.25 -11.57 15.69
CA SER A 378 9.53 -12.25 15.89
C SER A 378 10.69 -11.59 15.11
N LEU A 379 10.35 -10.71 14.15
CA LEU A 379 11.28 -9.89 13.39
C LEU A 379 11.47 -8.47 13.98
N ALA A 380 11.05 -8.23 15.20
CA ALA A 380 11.27 -6.96 15.92
C ALA A 380 12.10 -7.23 17.19
N ARG A 381 13.35 -6.81 17.18
CA ARG A 381 14.29 -6.99 18.31
C ARG A 381 14.72 -5.63 18.84
N ASP A 382 14.48 -5.40 20.10
CA ASP A 382 14.63 -4.11 20.74
C ASP A 382 15.20 -4.31 22.16
N ASP A 383 16.28 -3.62 22.47
CA ASP A 383 16.87 -3.60 23.82
C ASP A 383 16.67 -2.24 24.54
N ARG A 384 15.90 -1.33 23.92
CA ARG A 384 15.53 -0.06 24.52
C ARG A 384 14.50 -0.22 25.63
N ASP A 385 14.46 0.78 26.51
CA ASP A 385 13.42 0.90 27.52
C ASP A 385 12.01 0.91 26.88
N GLU A 386 11.03 0.32 27.56
CA GLU A 386 9.63 0.24 27.08
C GLU A 386 9.00 1.62 26.85
N THR A 387 9.54 2.67 27.46
CA THR A 387 9.09 4.06 27.29
C THR A 387 9.65 4.75 26.05
N ALA A 388 10.61 4.14 25.35
CA ALA A 388 11.16 4.70 24.12
C ALA A 388 10.08 4.90 23.06
N MET A 389 10.07 6.07 22.42
CA MET A 389 9.04 6.43 21.44
C MET A 389 9.17 5.60 20.17
N LEU A 390 10.37 5.45 19.64
CA LEU A 390 10.69 4.65 18.46
C LEU A 390 11.25 3.30 18.86
N ARG A 391 10.66 2.22 18.32
CA ARG A 391 10.99 0.85 18.69
C ARG A 391 11.12 -0.07 17.48
N ALA A 392 11.71 -1.26 17.69
CA ALA A 392 11.67 -2.30 16.67
C ALA A 392 10.22 -2.69 16.31
N GLY A 393 9.98 -2.90 15.03
CA GLY A 393 8.66 -3.12 14.47
C GLY A 393 7.95 -1.85 14.03
N ASP A 394 8.42 -0.67 14.37
CA ASP A 394 7.88 0.61 13.88
C ASP A 394 8.33 0.88 12.43
N ARG A 395 7.57 1.72 11.74
CA ARG A 395 7.99 2.32 10.49
C ARG A 395 9.26 3.13 10.70
N ALA A 396 10.28 2.88 9.89
CA ALA A 396 11.49 3.70 9.94
C ALA A 396 11.17 5.14 9.50
N PRO A 397 11.48 6.15 10.32
CA PRO A 397 11.31 7.56 9.95
C PRO A 397 12.20 7.95 8.78
N ASP A 398 11.77 8.93 7.96
CA ASP A 398 12.66 9.62 7.02
C ASP A 398 13.49 10.68 7.76
N ALA A 399 14.46 11.27 7.09
CA ALA A 399 15.23 12.42 7.59
C ALA A 399 15.75 13.23 6.39
N THR A 400 15.85 14.54 6.56
CA THR A 400 16.34 15.51 5.56
C THR A 400 17.64 16.16 6.04
N GLY A 401 18.29 16.94 5.18
CA GLY A 401 19.53 17.63 5.54
C GLY A 401 20.74 16.69 5.74
N LEU A 402 20.69 15.51 5.10
CA LEU A 402 21.77 14.54 5.17
C LEU A 402 22.77 14.79 4.04
N VAL A 403 24.02 15.09 4.39
CA VAL A 403 25.06 15.33 3.41
C VAL A 403 25.90 14.06 3.22
N THR A 404 26.04 13.64 1.97
CA THR A 404 26.81 12.46 1.55
C THR A 404 27.91 12.88 0.58
N ALA A 405 28.76 11.92 0.16
CA ALA A 405 29.77 12.14 -0.88
C ALA A 405 29.14 12.62 -2.22
N ASP A 406 27.89 12.26 -2.48
CA ASP A 406 27.13 12.61 -3.70
C ASP A 406 26.23 13.86 -3.53
N GLY A 407 26.38 14.60 -2.43
CA GLY A 407 25.58 15.77 -2.10
C GLY A 407 24.48 15.50 -1.07
N GLU A 408 23.59 16.48 -0.93
CA GLU A 408 22.46 16.39 0.01
C GLU A 408 21.43 15.34 -0.45
N ARG A 409 20.95 14.54 0.50
CA ARG A 409 19.96 13.49 0.31
C ARG A 409 19.00 13.46 1.50
N ARG A 410 17.84 12.81 1.32
CA ARG A 410 17.03 12.34 2.44
C ARG A 410 17.30 10.86 2.70
N LEU A 411 16.94 10.37 3.87
CA LEU A 411 17.24 8.99 4.26
C LEU A 411 16.57 7.96 3.32
N PHE A 412 15.32 8.20 2.90
CA PHE A 412 14.63 7.28 1.99
C PHE A 412 15.30 7.15 0.63
N ASP A 413 15.97 8.20 0.11
CA ASP A 413 16.78 8.08 -1.10
C ASP A 413 17.97 7.12 -0.89
N LEU A 414 18.53 7.09 0.33
CA LEU A 414 19.66 6.25 0.69
C LEU A 414 19.24 4.81 1.01
N THR A 415 18.03 4.60 1.54
CA THR A 415 17.53 3.25 1.91
C THR A 415 16.81 2.52 0.78
N ARG A 416 16.39 3.23 -0.27
CA ARG A 416 15.68 2.70 -1.44
C ARG A 416 16.39 1.49 -2.05
N GLY A 417 15.62 0.53 -2.54
CA GLY A 417 16.13 -0.60 -3.34
C GLY A 417 16.03 -1.96 -2.68
N GLY A 418 15.29 -2.07 -1.57
CA GLY A 418 14.84 -3.36 -1.04
C GLY A 418 15.92 -4.23 -0.38
N ARG A 419 17.02 -3.63 0.07
CA ARG A 419 18.05 -4.27 0.92
C ARG A 419 17.85 -3.90 2.39
N PHE A 420 18.37 -4.72 3.28
CA PHE A 420 18.55 -4.27 4.66
C PHE A 420 19.48 -3.05 4.69
N THR A 421 19.19 -2.09 5.57
CA THR A 421 20.06 -0.95 5.80
C THR A 421 20.38 -0.86 7.29
N LEU A 422 21.66 -0.89 7.63
CA LEU A 422 22.13 -0.66 8.98
C LEU A 422 22.57 0.80 9.11
N LEU A 423 21.89 1.53 9.96
CA LEU A 423 22.32 2.84 10.42
C LEU A 423 23.18 2.64 11.69
N SER A 424 24.35 3.23 11.71
CA SER A 424 25.23 3.26 12.87
C SER A 424 25.48 4.71 13.26
N PHE A 425 25.10 5.08 14.47
CA PHE A 425 25.37 6.42 15.00
C PHE A 425 26.71 6.39 15.75
N GLY A 426 27.65 7.25 15.32
CA GLY A 426 29.02 7.30 15.85
C GLY A 426 29.99 6.42 15.06
N LYS A 427 30.56 5.38 15.67
CA LYS A 427 31.57 4.54 15.01
C LYS A 427 30.97 3.54 14.04
N ALA A 428 31.57 3.43 12.84
CA ALA A 428 31.21 2.40 11.86
C ALA A 428 31.34 0.99 12.46
N PRO A 429 30.30 0.15 12.46
CA PRO A 429 30.37 -1.18 13.04
C PRO A 429 31.13 -2.13 12.11
N MET A 430 31.93 -3.03 12.68
CA MET A 430 32.49 -4.16 11.97
C MET A 430 31.48 -5.33 12.06
N ILE A 431 30.71 -5.56 11.00
CA ILE A 431 29.81 -6.71 10.90
C ILE A 431 30.38 -7.64 9.83
N GLY A 432 30.58 -8.91 10.18
CA GLY A 432 31.01 -9.96 9.25
C GLY A 432 29.92 -10.45 8.29
N ALA A 433 28.92 -9.62 8.00
CA ALA A 433 27.80 -9.98 7.12
C ALA A 433 28.18 -9.77 5.64
N ASP A 434 27.52 -10.54 4.77
CA ASP A 434 27.62 -10.37 3.32
C ASP A 434 27.13 -8.96 2.93
N GLU A 435 28.09 -8.09 2.59
CA GLU A 435 27.85 -6.69 2.20
C GLU A 435 26.89 -6.56 1.00
N SER A 436 26.72 -7.61 0.22
CA SER A 436 25.78 -7.61 -0.91
C SER A 436 24.31 -7.54 -0.44
N ARG A 437 24.01 -8.00 0.78
CA ARG A 437 22.67 -8.06 1.34
C ARG A 437 22.33 -6.87 2.24
N ILE A 438 23.34 -6.18 2.78
CA ILE A 438 23.19 -5.10 3.75
C ILE A 438 23.88 -3.84 3.24
N ARG A 439 23.18 -2.74 3.29
CA ARG A 439 23.77 -1.41 3.13
C ARG A 439 24.17 -0.90 4.52
N MET A 440 25.39 -0.50 4.69
CA MET A 440 25.88 0.14 5.92
C MET A 440 26.00 1.65 5.71
N LEU A 441 25.45 2.42 6.61
CA LEU A 441 25.47 3.87 6.63
C LEU A 441 25.90 4.35 8.01
N SER A 442 27.05 5.03 8.09
CA SER A 442 27.56 5.62 9.33
C SER A 442 27.05 7.05 9.45
N VAL A 443 26.29 7.32 10.49
CA VAL A 443 25.76 8.65 10.78
C VAL A 443 26.73 9.39 11.69
N VAL A 444 27.29 10.48 11.17
CA VAL A 444 28.20 11.35 11.90
C VAL A 444 27.48 12.66 12.20
N ALA A 445 27.53 13.11 13.45
CA ALA A 445 26.98 14.42 13.81
C ALA A 445 27.67 15.52 13.03
N GLY A 446 26.90 16.41 12.44
CA GLY A 446 27.41 17.61 11.82
C GLY A 446 28.05 18.56 12.83
N PRO A 447 28.95 19.46 12.42
CA PRO A 447 29.53 20.43 13.34
C PRO A 447 28.43 21.35 13.85
N ALA A 448 28.34 21.51 15.18
CA ALA A 448 27.38 22.40 15.87
C ALA A 448 27.43 23.87 15.38
N ALA A 449 28.55 24.29 14.82
CA ALA A 449 28.74 25.53 14.09
C ALA A 449 29.99 25.41 13.21
N GLY A 450 29.81 25.36 11.88
CA GLY A 450 30.94 25.31 10.95
C GLY A 450 30.58 24.63 9.62
N PRO A 451 31.47 24.68 8.64
CA PRO A 451 31.23 24.02 7.36
C PRO A 451 31.26 22.49 7.51
N VAL A 452 30.39 21.82 6.77
CA VAL A 452 30.43 20.35 6.59
C VAL A 452 31.81 19.94 6.10
N PRO A 453 32.37 18.77 6.54
CA PRO A 453 33.66 18.30 6.08
C PRO A 453 33.77 18.31 4.55
N SER A 454 34.89 18.78 4.03
CA SER A 454 35.13 18.87 2.58
C SER A 454 35.30 17.50 1.92
N ARG A 455 35.45 16.43 2.70
CA ARG A 455 35.52 15.05 2.25
C ARG A 455 34.65 14.16 3.13
N ILE A 456 33.74 13.46 2.50
CA ILE A 456 32.86 12.47 3.12
C ILE A 456 33.17 11.13 2.45
N ASP A 457 33.45 10.11 3.21
CA ASP A 457 33.76 8.79 2.68
C ASP A 457 32.47 8.05 2.21
N ALA A 458 32.62 7.10 1.30
CA ALA A 458 31.46 6.34 0.83
C ALA A 458 30.83 5.54 1.98
N GLY A 459 29.52 5.73 2.18
CA GLY A 459 28.77 5.12 3.28
C GLY A 459 28.63 6.01 4.51
N ASP A 460 29.33 7.13 4.58
CA ASP A 460 29.15 8.12 5.66
C ASP A 460 28.05 9.11 5.31
N ILE A 461 27.30 9.50 6.34
CA ILE A 461 26.25 10.51 6.30
C ILE A 461 26.56 11.55 7.35
N VAL A 462 26.66 12.79 6.97
CA VAL A 462 26.76 13.91 7.91
C VAL A 462 25.35 14.43 8.19
N ASP A 463 24.88 14.26 9.42
CA ASP A 463 23.61 14.84 9.90
C ASP A 463 23.83 16.30 10.27
N SER A 464 23.70 17.18 9.27
CA SER A 464 24.03 18.59 9.42
C SER A 464 23.05 19.37 10.30
N GLU A 465 21.83 18.87 10.43
CA GLU A 465 20.72 19.52 11.16
C GLU A 465 20.27 18.73 12.39
N GLY A 466 20.84 17.56 12.65
CA GLY A 466 20.43 16.67 13.74
C GLY A 466 19.08 15.97 13.48
N THR A 467 18.63 15.95 12.25
CA THR A 467 17.29 15.44 11.91
C THR A 467 17.17 13.94 12.03
N ILE A 468 18.16 13.18 11.55
CA ILE A 468 18.14 11.71 11.66
C ILE A 468 18.40 11.27 13.12
N ALA A 469 19.31 11.92 13.84
CA ALA A 469 19.55 11.62 15.25
C ALA A 469 18.29 11.85 16.08
N SER A 470 17.59 12.96 15.83
CA SER A 470 16.30 13.28 16.48
C SER A 470 15.19 12.30 16.10
N ALA A 471 15.04 11.96 14.80
CA ALA A 471 13.99 11.06 14.32
C ALA A 471 14.12 9.64 14.89
N TYR A 472 15.35 9.20 15.15
CA TYR A 472 15.65 7.86 15.69
C TYR A 472 15.89 7.85 17.19
N ASP A 473 15.78 9.01 17.87
CA ASP A 473 16.13 9.17 19.30
C ASP A 473 17.48 8.51 19.59
N ALA A 474 18.47 8.84 18.75
CA ALA A 474 19.72 8.11 18.67
C ALA A 474 20.80 8.73 19.57
N THR A 475 21.61 7.86 20.16
CA THR A 475 22.86 8.17 20.88
C THR A 475 24.07 7.80 20.02
N ASP A 476 25.29 8.12 20.47
CA ASP A 476 26.53 7.79 19.76
C ASP A 476 26.81 6.28 19.58
N ASN A 477 26.01 5.41 20.20
CA ASN A 477 26.13 3.96 20.07
C ASN A 477 24.90 3.30 19.47
N THR A 478 23.92 4.08 19.04
CA THR A 478 22.69 3.51 18.49
C THR A 478 22.95 2.78 17.17
N LEU A 479 22.44 1.56 17.07
CA LEU A 479 22.39 0.75 15.86
C LEU A 479 20.94 0.53 15.47
N VAL A 480 20.61 0.76 14.20
CA VAL A 480 19.26 0.53 13.67
C VAL A 480 19.34 -0.28 12.39
N LEU A 481 18.78 -1.47 12.39
CA LEU A 481 18.63 -2.28 11.19
C LEU A 481 17.22 -2.06 10.58
N ILE A 482 17.18 -1.40 9.45
CA ILE A 482 15.95 -1.21 8.68
C ILE A 482 15.77 -2.39 7.72
N ARG A 483 14.60 -3.02 7.77
CA ARG A 483 14.19 -4.12 6.90
C ARG A 483 13.92 -3.63 5.47
N PRO A 484 13.92 -4.57 4.47
CA PRO A 484 13.63 -4.24 3.08
C PRO A 484 12.24 -3.65 2.82
N ASP A 485 11.31 -3.75 3.77
CA ASP A 485 9.96 -3.17 3.72
C ASP A 485 9.82 -1.85 4.51
N GLY A 486 10.94 -1.27 4.95
CA GLY A 486 10.98 0.02 5.62
C GLY A 486 10.53 0.00 7.07
N TYR A 487 10.56 -1.14 7.74
CA TYR A 487 10.32 -1.27 9.17
C TYR A 487 11.61 -1.55 9.93
N ILE A 488 11.67 -1.13 11.18
CA ILE A 488 12.83 -1.36 12.03
C ILE A 488 12.84 -2.83 12.48
N GLY A 489 13.86 -3.59 12.07
CA GLY A 489 14.07 -4.97 12.50
C GLY A 489 14.82 -5.06 13.83
N VAL A 490 15.87 -4.26 13.99
CA VAL A 490 16.65 -4.16 15.21
C VAL A 490 16.85 -2.70 15.56
N ILE A 491 16.73 -2.35 16.83
CA ILE A 491 17.18 -1.07 17.36
C ILE A 491 17.85 -1.33 18.72
N SER A 492 19.06 -0.81 18.90
CA SER A 492 19.88 -1.04 20.10
C SER A 492 20.74 0.17 20.39
N ASP A 493 20.80 0.56 21.66
CA ASP A 493 21.68 1.64 22.15
C ASP A 493 22.99 1.12 22.79
N SER A 494 23.18 -0.21 22.78
CA SER A 494 24.40 -0.82 23.34
C SER A 494 25.64 -0.66 22.45
N GLY A 495 25.46 -0.43 21.16
CA GLY A 495 26.54 -0.41 20.16
C GLY A 495 27.07 -1.81 19.81
N GLU A 496 26.47 -2.87 20.34
CA GLU A 496 26.90 -4.24 20.08
C GLU A 496 26.31 -4.77 18.76
N THR A 497 27.19 -5.15 17.85
CA THR A 497 26.80 -5.68 16.54
C THR A 497 26.25 -7.11 16.59
N ALA A 498 26.41 -7.80 17.73
CA ALA A 498 25.90 -9.15 17.94
C ALA A 498 24.37 -9.23 17.70
N ALA A 499 23.60 -8.24 18.20
CA ALA A 499 22.14 -8.21 18.01
C ALA A 499 21.74 -8.21 16.52
N VAL A 500 22.50 -7.48 15.68
CA VAL A 500 22.27 -7.42 14.24
C VAL A 500 22.69 -8.74 13.56
N SER A 501 23.86 -9.28 13.94
CA SER A 501 24.34 -10.56 13.39
C SER A 501 23.39 -11.71 13.73
N ASP A 502 22.98 -11.83 14.97
CA ASP A 502 22.03 -12.85 15.44
C ASP A 502 20.64 -12.71 14.78
N TYR A 503 20.23 -11.48 14.49
CA TYR A 503 18.98 -11.24 13.73
C TYR A 503 19.07 -11.77 12.30
N LEU A 504 20.17 -11.49 11.61
CA LEU A 504 20.38 -11.93 10.23
C LEU A 504 20.60 -13.44 10.15
N ASP A 505 21.30 -14.03 11.13
CA ASP A 505 21.54 -15.48 11.19
C ASP A 505 20.24 -16.26 11.50
N ALA A 506 19.34 -15.70 12.30
CA ALA A 506 18.05 -16.32 12.57
C ALA A 506 17.12 -16.41 11.35
N MET A 507 17.43 -15.70 10.27
CA MET A 507 16.71 -15.79 9.00
C MET A 507 17.34 -16.80 8.03
N ARG A 508 18.52 -17.34 8.35
CA ARG A 508 19.19 -18.39 7.59
C ARG A 508 18.69 -19.76 8.02
#